data_da4e19f71c5a3beb8c8b4e5870f368f6
#
_entry.id   da4e19f71c5a3beb8c8b4e5870f368f6
#
_cell.length_a   1.000
_cell.length_b   1.000
_cell.length_c   1.000
_cell.angle_alpha   90.00
_cell.angle_beta   90.00
_cell.angle_gamma   90.00
#
_symmetry.space_group_name_H-M   'P 1'
#
loop_
_entity.id
_entity.type
_entity.pdbx_description
1 polymer ?
#
loop_
_entity_poly.entity_id
_entity_poly.type
_entity_poly.pdbx_seq_one_letter_code
_entity_poly.pdbx_strand_id
1 'polypeptide(L)'
;MCLLYDGFFSFVIVFGGLSLFILGYTSGFDLEKMIGKPEESNTGVSGEAETVLPEISGKATFLLACGSDDGQTLHLAALVGADMEEQSFSIYMLDPDARVNAGLRSVSLQEHYRLGGSGELKLAAEELTGIKVDRYLYTAEKGFKTVLRTLGNGLVLNVPSKIDYRGEDFTLRLQPGEQTLNADTLLKWVKYTGGGRQAQQDRQAQMLCAAFDQLITIDHARDAEKLFKTIINEVDSDISMLDFTNHRVALEVLARSGQRKASARVASAAALARE
;
A
#
# COMPACT_ATOMS: atom_id res chain seq x y z
N MET A 1 -30.39 -4.51 13.94
CA MET A 1 -29.74 -5.44 12.99
C MET A 1 -28.79 -4.63 12.14
N CYS A 2 -27.65 -4.27 12.73
CA CYS A 2 -26.61 -3.40 12.16
C CYS A 2 -25.29 -3.75 12.85
N LEU A 3 -24.66 -4.84 12.44
CA LEU A 3 -23.40 -5.32 13.02
C LEU A 3 -22.72 -6.22 11.98
N LEU A 4 -22.11 -5.68 10.94
CA LEU A 4 -21.24 -6.43 10.00
C LEU A 4 -20.49 -5.51 8.99
N TYR A 5 -20.01 -4.32 9.38
CA TYR A 5 -19.31 -3.43 8.44
C TYR A 5 -17.92 -2.95 8.87
N ASP A 6 -17.31 -3.54 9.92
CA ASP A 6 -16.14 -2.94 10.58
C ASP A 6 -14.79 -3.63 10.32
N GLY A 7 -14.59 -4.31 9.23
CA GLY A 7 -13.39 -5.13 9.04
C GLY A 7 -12.35 -4.72 7.99
N PHE A 8 -12.56 -3.61 7.29
CA PHE A 8 -12.04 -3.49 5.94
C PHE A 8 -10.70 -2.78 5.64
N PHE A 9 -10.25 -1.86 6.36
CA PHE A 9 -9.44 -0.75 5.85
C PHE A 9 -7.96 -0.63 6.27
N SER A 10 -7.34 -1.65 6.77
CA SER A 10 -6.00 -1.53 7.36
C SER A 10 -4.84 -1.97 6.50
N PHE A 11 -5.06 -2.55 5.33
CA PHE A 11 -3.96 -3.11 4.55
C PHE A 11 -2.97 -2.05 4.03
N VAL A 12 -3.47 -1.02 3.41
CA VAL A 12 -2.63 0.06 2.90
C VAL A 12 -2.10 0.92 4.04
N ILE A 13 -2.86 1.05 5.10
CA ILE A 13 -2.52 1.82 6.29
C ILE A 13 -1.44 1.14 7.12
N VAL A 14 -1.59 -0.16 7.36
CA VAL A 14 -0.61 -0.94 8.11
C VAL A 14 0.71 -0.98 7.36
N PHE A 15 0.70 -1.03 6.05
CA PHE A 15 1.91 -1.18 5.25
C PHE A 15 2.50 0.14 4.73
N GLY A 16 1.71 1.16 4.43
CA GLY A 16 2.19 2.51 4.08
C GLY A 16 2.71 3.30 5.29
N GLY A 17 2.05 3.23 6.43
CA GLY A 17 2.48 3.89 7.67
C GLY A 17 3.63 3.20 8.41
N LEU A 18 3.91 1.94 8.11
CA LEU A 18 4.74 1.08 8.93
C LEU A 18 6.26 1.27 8.77
N SER A 19 6.73 1.82 7.67
CA SER A 19 8.18 1.89 7.38
C SER A 19 8.89 3.15 7.86
N LEU A 20 8.19 4.09 8.46
CA LEU A 20 8.72 5.42 8.73
C LEU A 20 9.67 5.55 9.91
N PHE A 21 9.82 4.53 10.75
CA PHE A 21 10.48 4.70 12.03
C PHE A 21 11.97 4.35 12.07
N ILE A 22 12.55 3.75 11.06
CA ILE A 22 13.99 3.42 11.10
C ILE A 22 14.88 4.67 11.06
N LEU A 23 14.39 5.78 10.52
CA LEU A 23 15.11 7.06 10.49
C LEU A 23 14.97 7.90 11.77
N GLY A 24 13.91 7.73 12.55
CA GLY A 24 13.69 8.47 13.81
C GLY A 24 14.52 7.97 15.00
N TYR A 25 15.04 6.75 14.96
CA TYR A 25 15.81 6.19 16.07
C TYR A 25 17.22 6.81 16.22
N THR A 26 17.71 7.51 15.21
CA THR A 26 19.03 8.21 15.28
C THR A 26 18.93 9.63 15.82
N SER A 27 17.74 10.17 16.08
CA SER A 27 17.52 11.55 16.53
C SER A 27 16.76 11.69 17.85
N GLY A 28 16.98 10.79 18.82
CA GLY A 28 16.67 11.04 20.24
C GLY A 28 15.20 11.41 20.55
N PHE A 29 14.25 10.62 20.07
CA PHE A 29 12.83 10.83 20.36
C PHE A 29 12.50 10.38 21.80
N ASP A 30 12.16 11.31 22.66
CA ASP A 30 11.84 11.09 24.08
C ASP A 30 10.30 10.95 24.25
N LEU A 31 9.83 9.72 24.33
CA LEU A 31 8.40 9.38 24.45
C LEU A 31 7.80 9.88 25.79
N GLU A 32 8.62 10.07 26.84
CA GLU A 32 8.15 10.52 28.16
C GLU A 32 7.69 11.98 28.17
N LYS A 33 8.15 12.81 27.24
CA LYS A 33 7.74 14.22 27.14
C LYS A 33 6.37 14.43 26.51
N MET A 34 5.82 13.45 25.82
CA MET A 34 4.50 13.55 25.16
C MET A 34 3.34 13.05 26.01
N ILE A 35 3.60 12.28 27.06
CA ILE A 35 2.56 11.85 28.01
C ILE A 35 2.59 12.84 29.17
N GLY A 36 2.01 14.01 28.96
CA GLY A 36 1.73 14.95 30.05
C GLY A 36 0.89 14.26 31.11
N LYS A 37 1.36 14.27 32.37
CA LYS A 37 0.56 13.84 33.51
C LYS A 37 -0.79 14.58 33.50
N PRO A 38 -1.91 13.90 33.79
CA PRO A 38 -3.18 14.56 33.94
C PRO A 38 -3.12 15.49 35.17
N GLU A 39 -3.06 16.79 34.97
CA GLU A 39 -3.41 17.76 35.99
C GLU A 39 -4.93 17.87 36.06
N GLU A 40 -5.47 17.45 37.18
CA GLU A 40 -6.86 17.76 37.57
C GLU A 40 -6.99 19.28 37.73
N SER A 41 -7.63 19.95 36.79
CA SER A 41 -8.22 21.27 37.04
C SER A 41 -9.63 21.34 36.47
N ASN A 42 -10.53 21.36 37.39
CA ASN A 42 -11.94 21.61 37.26
C ASN A 42 -12.17 23.08 36.83
N THR A 43 -12.69 23.31 35.64
CA THR A 43 -13.60 24.44 35.36
C THR A 43 -14.26 24.25 33.99
N GLY A 44 -15.58 24.20 33.98
CA GLY A 44 -16.39 24.05 32.80
C GLY A 44 -16.32 25.25 31.87
N VAL A 45 -15.99 24.98 30.62
CA VAL A 45 -16.43 25.74 29.47
C VAL A 45 -16.63 24.73 28.34
N SER A 46 -17.86 24.62 27.86
CA SER A 46 -18.22 23.85 26.68
C SER A 46 -17.72 24.60 25.44
N GLY A 47 -16.49 24.33 25.05
CA GLY A 47 -15.95 24.60 23.73
C GLY A 47 -15.51 23.25 23.17
N GLU A 48 -15.89 22.89 21.95
CA GLU A 48 -15.31 21.78 21.24
C GLU A 48 -13.79 22.00 21.24
N ALA A 49 -13.09 21.22 22.05
CA ALA A 49 -11.63 21.24 22.06
C ALA A 49 -11.18 20.71 20.68
N GLU A 50 -10.70 21.61 19.87
CA GLU A 50 -10.03 21.27 18.61
C GLU A 50 -8.86 20.35 18.98
N THR A 51 -9.00 19.07 18.70
CA THR A 51 -7.99 18.07 19.04
C THR A 51 -6.78 18.36 18.14
N VAL A 52 -5.77 19.03 18.67
CA VAL A 52 -4.51 19.25 17.95
C VAL A 52 -3.89 17.87 17.69
N LEU A 53 -3.81 17.49 16.42
CA LEU A 53 -3.16 16.25 16.02
C LEU A 53 -1.64 16.39 16.19
N PRO A 54 -0.94 15.35 16.67
CA PRO A 54 0.51 15.37 16.76
C PRO A 54 1.14 15.53 15.37
N GLU A 55 2.26 16.22 15.29
CA GLU A 55 3.06 16.29 14.08
C GLU A 55 3.66 14.92 13.78
N ILE A 56 3.61 14.52 12.52
CA ILE A 56 4.22 13.29 12.03
C ILE A 56 5.28 13.64 10.99
N SER A 57 6.39 12.92 11.00
CA SER A 57 7.51 13.18 10.10
C SER A 57 8.15 11.88 9.62
N GLY A 58 8.94 12.00 8.57
CA GLY A 58 9.72 10.91 8.01
C GLY A 58 9.21 10.44 6.65
N LYS A 59 10.11 9.72 5.97
CA LYS A 59 9.86 9.13 4.64
C LYS A 59 10.18 7.66 4.66
N ALA A 60 9.43 6.88 3.86
CA ALA A 60 9.71 5.46 3.69
C ALA A 60 9.31 4.97 2.31
N THR A 61 9.98 3.92 1.86
CA THR A 61 9.70 3.28 0.59
C THR A 61 9.37 1.81 0.78
N PHE A 62 8.28 1.39 0.17
CA PHE A 62 7.80 0.01 0.19
C PHE A 62 7.81 -0.60 -1.20
N LEU A 63 8.13 -1.87 -1.28
CA LEU A 63 7.79 -2.68 -2.43
C LEU A 63 6.44 -3.37 -2.18
N LEU A 64 5.46 -3.08 -3.02
CA LEU A 64 4.20 -3.80 -3.07
C LEU A 64 4.18 -4.72 -4.28
N ALA A 65 3.85 -6.00 -4.10
CA ALA A 65 3.78 -6.94 -5.18
C ALA A 65 2.61 -7.92 -5.05
N CYS A 66 2.08 -8.35 -6.19
CA CYS A 66 1.05 -9.38 -6.27
C CYS A 66 1.39 -10.35 -7.39
N GLY A 67 1.30 -11.64 -7.12
CA GLY A 67 1.57 -12.69 -8.10
C GLY A 67 0.55 -13.81 -8.09
N SER A 68 0.75 -14.77 -9.00
CA SER A 68 -0.08 -15.98 -9.07
C SER A 68 0.09 -16.87 -7.84
N ASP A 69 -0.93 -17.68 -7.53
CA ASP A 69 -0.90 -18.61 -6.38
C ASP A 69 0.20 -19.68 -6.49
N ASP A 70 0.68 -19.96 -7.69
CA ASP A 70 1.79 -20.89 -7.95
C ASP A 70 3.17 -20.23 -7.96
N GLY A 71 3.22 -18.90 -7.73
CA GLY A 71 4.46 -18.12 -7.72
C GLY A 71 5.14 -17.97 -9.09
N GLN A 72 4.48 -18.33 -10.19
CA GLN A 72 5.11 -18.31 -11.52
C GLN A 72 4.96 -16.95 -12.24
N THR A 73 3.94 -16.18 -11.90
CA THR A 73 3.63 -14.91 -12.56
C THR A 73 3.57 -13.77 -11.56
N LEU A 74 4.29 -12.70 -11.84
CA LEU A 74 4.19 -11.44 -11.10
C LEU A 74 3.20 -10.53 -11.82
N HIS A 75 2.01 -10.34 -11.24
CA HIS A 75 0.93 -9.55 -11.86
C HIS A 75 1.13 -8.05 -11.66
N LEU A 76 1.64 -7.66 -10.50
CA LEU A 76 1.86 -6.27 -10.11
C LEU A 76 3.15 -6.17 -9.30
N ALA A 77 3.94 -5.14 -9.57
CA ALA A 77 5.02 -4.68 -8.73
C ALA A 77 5.04 -3.15 -8.73
N ALA A 78 5.18 -2.54 -7.57
CA ALA A 78 5.24 -1.09 -7.43
C ALA A 78 6.11 -0.70 -6.24
N LEU A 79 6.87 0.38 -6.36
CA LEU A 79 7.42 1.09 -5.22
C LEU A 79 6.41 2.13 -4.76
N VAL A 80 6.22 2.22 -3.45
CA VAL A 80 5.38 3.25 -2.82
C VAL A 80 6.25 4.05 -1.88
N GLY A 81 6.49 5.31 -2.23
CA GLY A 81 7.08 6.28 -1.34
C GLY A 81 6.00 6.94 -0.50
N ALA A 82 6.20 6.99 0.81
CA ALA A 82 5.34 7.72 1.74
C ALA A 82 6.13 8.88 2.35
N ASP A 83 5.56 10.08 2.30
CA ASP A 83 6.07 11.29 2.96
C ASP A 83 5.02 11.73 3.99
N MET A 84 5.39 11.62 5.28
CA MET A 84 4.44 11.90 6.37
C MET A 84 4.25 13.39 6.61
N GLU A 85 5.29 14.19 6.43
CA GLU A 85 5.17 15.65 6.58
C GLU A 85 4.21 16.21 5.53
N GLU A 86 4.38 15.76 4.28
CA GLU A 86 3.52 16.16 3.17
C GLU A 86 2.20 15.36 3.10
N GLN A 87 2.03 14.34 3.95
CA GLN A 87 0.91 13.41 3.94
C GLN A 87 0.61 12.87 2.53
N SER A 88 1.66 12.54 1.80
CA SER A 88 1.59 12.14 0.40
C SER A 88 2.14 10.74 0.15
N PHE A 89 1.59 10.09 -0.87
CA PHE A 89 2.02 8.78 -1.34
C PHE A 89 2.34 8.86 -2.82
N SER A 90 3.56 8.47 -3.18
CA SER A 90 4.01 8.39 -4.57
C SER A 90 4.13 6.93 -4.99
N ILE A 91 3.46 6.56 -6.08
CA ILE A 91 3.40 5.19 -6.57
C ILE A 91 4.17 5.10 -7.88
N TYR A 92 5.18 4.23 -7.90
CA TYR A 92 6.01 3.96 -9.06
C TYR A 92 5.81 2.52 -9.51
N MET A 93 5.10 2.34 -10.64
CA MET A 93 4.87 1.01 -11.20
C MET A 93 6.16 0.46 -11.79
N LEU A 94 6.50 -0.76 -11.41
CA LEU A 94 7.62 -1.52 -11.97
C LEU A 94 7.10 -2.48 -13.05
N ASP A 95 7.84 -2.61 -14.14
CA ASP A 95 7.53 -3.62 -15.14
C ASP A 95 8.09 -4.98 -14.69
N PRO A 96 7.25 -6.01 -14.45
CA PRO A 96 7.71 -7.36 -14.11
C PRO A 96 8.71 -7.95 -15.12
N ASP A 97 8.68 -7.50 -16.37
CA ASP A 97 9.58 -7.95 -17.44
C ASP A 97 10.85 -7.10 -17.54
N ALA A 98 10.97 -6.01 -16.74
CA ALA A 98 12.17 -5.18 -16.70
C ALA A 98 13.38 -6.03 -16.28
N ARG A 99 14.46 -5.94 -17.07
CA ARG A 99 15.70 -6.71 -16.82
C ARG A 99 16.60 -5.99 -15.84
N VAL A 100 17.08 -6.74 -14.86
CA VAL A 100 17.99 -6.27 -13.82
C VAL A 100 19.25 -7.10 -13.82
N ASN A 101 20.37 -6.45 -13.63
CA ASN A 101 21.68 -7.11 -13.52
C ASN A 101 21.99 -7.34 -12.04
N ALA A 102 21.55 -8.48 -11.49
CA ALA A 102 21.95 -8.89 -10.16
C ALA A 102 23.09 -9.91 -10.23
N GLY A 103 24.26 -9.49 -9.85
CA GLY A 103 25.48 -10.29 -9.95
C GLY A 103 25.83 -10.64 -11.40
N LEU A 104 25.94 -11.94 -11.72
CA LEU A 104 26.32 -12.43 -13.05
C LEU A 104 25.11 -12.67 -14.00
N ARG A 105 23.89 -12.39 -13.56
CA ARG A 105 22.68 -12.67 -14.33
C ARG A 105 21.93 -11.40 -14.66
N SER A 106 21.48 -11.28 -15.91
CA SER A 106 20.52 -10.27 -16.34
C SER A 106 19.19 -10.96 -16.60
N VAL A 107 18.29 -10.91 -15.61
CA VAL A 107 16.97 -11.54 -15.69
C VAL A 107 15.87 -10.53 -15.33
N SER A 108 14.61 -10.86 -15.60
CA SER A 108 13.48 -9.98 -15.29
C SER A 108 13.19 -9.92 -13.78
N LEU A 109 12.48 -8.87 -13.33
CA LEU A 109 11.99 -8.78 -11.94
C LEU A 109 11.16 -10.03 -11.57
N GLN A 110 10.31 -10.50 -12.46
CA GLN A 110 9.55 -11.74 -12.27
C GLN A 110 10.45 -12.94 -12.05
N GLU A 111 11.55 -13.05 -12.81
CA GLU A 111 12.49 -14.17 -12.65
C GLU A 111 13.29 -14.06 -11.34
N HIS A 112 13.67 -12.85 -10.90
CA HIS A 112 14.26 -12.62 -9.58
C HIS A 112 13.33 -13.12 -8.48
N TYR A 113 12.05 -12.79 -8.56
CA TYR A 113 11.05 -13.30 -7.61
C TYR A 113 10.99 -14.85 -7.61
N ARG A 114 10.97 -15.47 -8.79
CA ARG A 114 10.92 -16.95 -8.92
C ARG A 114 12.17 -17.63 -8.34
N LEU A 115 13.32 -16.99 -8.43
CA LEU A 115 14.60 -17.54 -7.97
C LEU A 115 14.83 -17.39 -6.46
N GLY A 116 14.37 -16.32 -5.86
CA GLY A 116 14.68 -15.98 -4.47
C GLY A 116 13.54 -15.37 -3.66
N GLY A 117 12.30 -15.40 -4.18
CA GLY A 117 11.12 -14.87 -3.47
C GLY A 117 11.11 -13.37 -3.33
N SER A 118 10.36 -12.89 -2.34
CA SER A 118 10.10 -11.46 -2.15
C SER A 118 11.33 -10.67 -1.71
N GLY A 119 12.24 -11.30 -0.98
CA GLY A 119 13.51 -10.69 -0.59
C GLY A 119 14.41 -10.40 -1.78
N GLU A 120 14.52 -11.34 -2.73
CA GLU A 120 15.28 -11.17 -3.97
C GLU A 120 14.60 -10.15 -4.89
N LEU A 121 13.26 -10.15 -4.96
CA LEU A 121 12.50 -9.15 -5.70
C LEU A 121 12.77 -7.73 -5.16
N LYS A 122 12.87 -7.57 -3.84
CA LYS A 122 13.23 -6.29 -3.20
C LYS A 122 14.60 -5.81 -3.65
N LEU A 123 15.63 -6.67 -3.59
CA LEU A 123 16.98 -6.34 -4.03
C LEU A 123 17.02 -5.98 -5.52
N ALA A 124 16.29 -6.72 -6.34
CA ALA A 124 16.20 -6.44 -7.77
C ALA A 124 15.48 -5.11 -8.05
N ALA A 125 14.45 -4.76 -7.28
CA ALA A 125 13.76 -3.48 -7.39
C ALA A 125 14.68 -2.31 -6.99
N GLU A 126 15.48 -2.46 -5.93
CA GLU A 126 16.48 -1.49 -5.51
C GLU A 126 17.56 -1.28 -6.60
N GLU A 127 18.07 -2.36 -7.17
CA GLU A 127 19.06 -2.30 -8.25
C GLU A 127 18.50 -1.64 -9.53
N LEU A 128 17.24 -1.98 -9.89
CA LEU A 128 16.57 -1.42 -11.04
C LEU A 128 16.37 0.10 -10.95
N THR A 129 16.05 0.57 -9.76
CA THR A 129 15.57 1.94 -9.55
C THR A 129 16.61 2.85 -8.89
N GLY A 130 17.60 2.29 -8.21
CA GLY A 130 18.52 3.04 -7.34
C GLY A 130 17.84 3.53 -6.03
N ILE A 131 16.60 3.16 -5.78
CA ILE A 131 15.84 3.57 -4.60
C ILE A 131 15.94 2.46 -3.54
N LYS A 132 16.37 2.84 -2.33
CA LYS A 132 16.36 1.91 -1.21
C LYS A 132 14.92 1.57 -0.79
N VAL A 133 14.65 0.30 -0.59
CA VAL A 133 13.34 -0.20 -0.13
C VAL A 133 13.43 -0.58 1.34
N ASP A 134 12.66 0.09 2.19
CA ASP A 134 12.67 -0.17 3.63
C ASP A 134 12.00 -1.50 3.98
N ARG A 135 10.83 -1.75 3.39
CA ARG A 135 10.05 -2.96 3.62
C ARG A 135 9.40 -3.45 2.33
N TYR A 136 9.08 -4.75 2.29
CA TYR A 136 8.29 -5.31 1.20
C TYR A 136 7.01 -5.97 1.70
N LEU A 137 6.09 -6.07 0.77
CA LEU A 137 4.85 -6.82 0.91
C LEU A 137 4.51 -7.49 -0.40
N TYR A 138 4.48 -8.78 -0.35
CA TYR A 138 4.03 -9.62 -1.45
C TYR A 138 2.75 -10.38 -1.06
N THR A 139 1.84 -10.53 -2.00
CA THR A 139 0.66 -11.39 -1.83
C THR A 139 0.41 -12.23 -3.09
N ALA A 140 0.02 -13.48 -2.90
CA ALA A 140 -0.56 -14.29 -3.97
C ALA A 140 -2.02 -13.90 -4.24
N GLU A 141 -2.62 -14.39 -5.33
CA GLU A 141 -4.02 -14.05 -5.71
C GLU A 141 -5.03 -14.29 -4.59
N LYS A 142 -4.89 -15.40 -3.85
CA LYS A 142 -5.77 -15.72 -2.72
C LYS A 142 -5.63 -14.71 -1.58
N GLY A 143 -4.39 -14.43 -1.18
CA GLY A 143 -4.08 -13.44 -0.16
C GLY A 143 -4.59 -12.05 -0.56
N PHE A 144 -4.35 -11.60 -1.80
CA PHE A 144 -4.88 -10.34 -2.32
C PHE A 144 -6.39 -10.22 -2.14
N LYS A 145 -7.15 -11.27 -2.50
CA LYS A 145 -8.61 -11.26 -2.30
C LYS A 145 -9.01 -11.27 -0.83
N THR A 146 -8.32 -12.05 0.01
CA THR A 146 -8.59 -12.11 1.45
C THR A 146 -8.32 -10.77 2.09
N VAL A 147 -7.20 -10.16 1.77
CA VAL A 147 -6.83 -8.83 2.23
C VAL A 147 -7.91 -7.81 1.84
N LEU A 148 -8.28 -7.73 0.57
CA LEU A 148 -9.33 -6.80 0.13
C LEU A 148 -10.69 -7.09 0.80
N ARG A 149 -11.07 -8.33 1.01
CA ARG A 149 -12.31 -8.68 1.74
C ARG A 149 -12.25 -8.30 3.21
N THR A 150 -11.12 -8.51 3.86
CA THR A 150 -10.87 -8.03 5.22
C THR A 150 -10.99 -6.51 5.29
N LEU A 151 -10.66 -5.82 4.23
CA LEU A 151 -10.70 -4.41 4.06
C LEU A 151 -12.03 -3.85 3.41
N GLY A 152 -13.27 -4.55 3.33
CA GLY A 152 -14.65 -4.16 2.91
C GLY A 152 -14.97 -4.51 1.48
N ASN A 153 -14.11 -5.31 0.87
CA ASN A 153 -14.47 -5.99 -0.37
C ASN A 153 -14.60 -5.10 -1.62
N GLY A 154 -14.00 -3.89 -1.63
CA GLY A 154 -14.02 -3.14 -2.88
C GLY A 154 -13.39 -1.74 -2.84
N LEU A 155 -13.16 -1.20 -4.02
CA LEU A 155 -12.72 0.17 -4.24
C LEU A 155 -13.61 0.81 -5.30
N VAL A 156 -13.89 2.09 -5.15
CA VAL A 156 -14.53 2.89 -6.20
C VAL A 156 -13.46 3.31 -7.20
N LEU A 157 -13.59 2.85 -8.42
CA LEU A 157 -12.69 3.20 -9.52
C LEU A 157 -13.48 3.80 -10.68
N ASN A 158 -12.86 4.77 -11.35
CA ASN A 158 -13.39 5.28 -12.62
C ASN A 158 -12.87 4.41 -13.78
N VAL A 159 -13.77 3.70 -14.43
CA VAL A 159 -13.47 2.89 -15.61
C VAL A 159 -13.51 3.79 -16.85
N PRO A 160 -12.38 4.03 -17.54
CA PRO A 160 -12.34 5.05 -18.61
C PRO A 160 -13.10 4.64 -19.87
N SER A 161 -13.24 3.35 -20.13
CA SER A 161 -13.92 2.80 -21.29
C SER A 161 -14.49 1.42 -20.99
N LYS A 162 -15.48 1.00 -21.80
CA LYS A 162 -16.07 -0.33 -21.71
C LYS A 162 -14.99 -1.41 -21.86
N ILE A 163 -15.00 -2.38 -20.95
CA ILE A 163 -14.19 -3.58 -21.03
C ILE A 163 -15.12 -4.79 -21.22
N ASP A 164 -14.88 -5.57 -22.26
CA ASP A 164 -15.52 -6.89 -22.48
C ASP A 164 -14.42 -7.86 -22.87
N TYR A 165 -13.71 -8.37 -21.87
CA TYR A 165 -12.57 -9.27 -22.01
C TYR A 165 -12.97 -10.71 -21.66
N ARG A 166 -12.57 -11.65 -22.53
CA ARG A 166 -12.70 -13.08 -22.32
C ARG A 166 -11.35 -13.73 -22.59
N GLY A 167 -10.60 -14.01 -21.53
CA GLY A 167 -9.36 -14.77 -21.59
C GLY A 167 -9.57 -16.23 -21.19
N GLU A 168 -8.49 -16.98 -21.17
CA GLU A 168 -8.49 -18.40 -20.75
C GLU A 168 -8.79 -18.52 -19.24
N ASP A 169 -8.17 -17.64 -18.41
CA ASP A 169 -8.26 -17.71 -16.94
C ASP A 169 -9.47 -16.97 -16.36
N PHE A 170 -9.92 -15.90 -17.01
CA PHE A 170 -11.00 -15.06 -16.46
C PHE A 170 -11.74 -14.25 -17.52
N THR A 171 -12.95 -13.85 -17.14
CA THR A 171 -13.75 -12.87 -17.88
C THR A 171 -13.87 -11.59 -17.06
N LEU A 172 -13.68 -10.41 -17.70
CA LEU A 172 -13.86 -9.11 -17.09
C LEU A 172 -14.82 -8.27 -17.95
N ARG A 173 -15.95 -7.84 -17.35
CA ARG A 173 -16.93 -6.98 -18.01
C ARG A 173 -17.20 -5.77 -17.14
N LEU A 174 -16.86 -4.59 -17.63
CA LEU A 174 -17.07 -3.33 -16.95
C LEU A 174 -17.66 -2.30 -17.91
N GLN A 175 -18.53 -1.46 -17.40
CA GLN A 175 -19.04 -0.30 -18.13
C GLN A 175 -18.15 0.91 -17.85
N PRO A 176 -18.17 1.95 -18.71
CA PRO A 176 -17.51 3.22 -18.40
C PRO A 176 -18.12 3.90 -17.18
N GLY A 177 -17.31 4.69 -16.46
CA GLY A 177 -17.74 5.49 -15.33
C GLY A 177 -17.32 4.93 -13.98
N GLU A 178 -17.78 5.58 -12.93
CA GLU A 178 -17.48 5.21 -11.54
C GLU A 178 -18.21 3.93 -11.14
N GLN A 179 -17.46 2.98 -10.61
CA GLN A 179 -17.99 1.68 -10.19
C GLN A 179 -17.25 1.18 -8.95
N THR A 180 -17.97 0.53 -8.04
CA THR A 180 -17.34 -0.23 -6.94
C THR A 180 -16.91 -1.60 -7.46
N LEU A 181 -15.61 -1.84 -7.51
CA LEU A 181 -15.03 -3.12 -7.89
C LEU A 181 -14.70 -3.92 -6.63
N ASN A 182 -15.32 -5.09 -6.48
CA ASN A 182 -15.04 -6.00 -5.36
C ASN A 182 -13.68 -6.69 -5.52
N ALA A 183 -13.23 -7.42 -4.49
CA ALA A 183 -11.93 -8.08 -4.46
C ALA A 183 -11.65 -8.98 -5.67
N ASP A 184 -12.63 -9.77 -6.12
CA ASP A 184 -12.48 -10.65 -7.27
C ASP A 184 -12.36 -9.86 -8.58
N THR A 185 -13.11 -8.78 -8.71
CA THR A 185 -13.05 -7.89 -9.88
C THR A 185 -11.77 -7.07 -9.89
N LEU A 186 -11.29 -6.61 -8.71
CA LEU A 186 -10.01 -5.91 -8.58
C LEU A 186 -8.82 -6.80 -8.96
N LEU A 187 -8.83 -8.08 -8.58
CA LEU A 187 -7.80 -8.99 -9.05
C LEU A 187 -7.80 -9.14 -10.58
N LYS A 188 -8.98 -9.28 -11.19
CA LYS A 188 -9.11 -9.30 -12.66
C LYS A 188 -8.65 -7.99 -13.30
N TRP A 189 -8.93 -6.85 -12.66
CA TRP A 189 -8.45 -5.53 -13.08
C TRP A 189 -6.92 -5.45 -13.11
N VAL A 190 -6.27 -5.98 -12.07
CA VAL A 190 -4.80 -6.07 -11.98
C VAL A 190 -4.22 -6.96 -13.08
N LYS A 191 -4.87 -8.11 -13.35
CA LYS A 191 -4.42 -9.11 -14.35
C LYS A 191 -4.72 -8.70 -15.79
N TYR A 192 -5.66 -7.79 -16.03
CA TYR A 192 -6.11 -7.42 -17.38
C TYR A 192 -5.02 -6.70 -18.17
N THR A 193 -4.58 -7.29 -19.28
CA THR A 193 -3.48 -6.79 -20.15
C THR A 193 -3.97 -6.01 -21.36
N GLY A 194 -5.29 -5.85 -21.55
CA GLY A 194 -5.82 -5.11 -22.69
C GLY A 194 -5.33 -3.67 -22.74
N GLY A 195 -4.95 -3.22 -23.94
CA GLY A 195 -4.30 -1.94 -24.17
C GLY A 195 -2.76 -1.99 -24.01
N GLY A 196 -2.19 -3.16 -23.71
CA GLY A 196 -0.75 -3.35 -23.54
C GLY A 196 -0.25 -3.05 -22.11
N ARG A 197 1.07 -3.20 -21.92
CA ARG A 197 1.74 -3.09 -20.60
C ARG A 197 1.50 -1.73 -19.93
N GLN A 198 1.70 -0.63 -20.66
CA GLN A 198 1.50 0.72 -20.13
C GLN A 198 0.08 0.92 -19.60
N ALA A 199 -0.94 0.55 -20.39
CA ALA A 199 -2.33 0.67 -19.98
C ALA A 199 -2.68 -0.24 -18.78
N GLN A 200 -2.02 -1.37 -18.63
CA GLN A 200 -2.13 -2.23 -17.46
C GLN A 200 -1.55 -1.54 -16.23
N GLN A 201 -0.33 -0.98 -16.34
CA GLN A 201 0.32 -0.27 -15.24
C GLN A 201 -0.46 0.98 -14.82
N ASP A 202 -1.02 1.74 -15.77
CA ASP A 202 -1.87 2.90 -15.48
C ASP A 202 -3.11 2.50 -14.66
N ARG A 203 -3.76 1.38 -15.01
CA ARG A 203 -4.89 0.84 -14.25
C ARG A 203 -4.51 0.37 -12.86
N GLN A 204 -3.37 -0.31 -12.74
CA GLN A 204 -2.83 -0.76 -11.45
C GLN A 204 -2.48 0.43 -10.56
N ALA A 205 -1.83 1.44 -11.11
CA ALA A 205 -1.52 2.68 -10.43
C ALA A 205 -2.77 3.42 -9.94
N GLN A 206 -3.80 3.53 -10.80
CA GLN A 206 -5.10 4.08 -10.42
C GLN A 206 -5.72 3.33 -9.24
N MET A 207 -5.68 2.00 -9.26
CA MET A 207 -6.19 1.18 -8.16
C MET A 207 -5.42 1.43 -6.87
N LEU A 208 -4.09 1.50 -6.92
CA LEU A 208 -3.28 1.80 -5.74
C LEU A 208 -3.55 3.20 -5.19
N CYS A 209 -3.64 4.24 -6.04
CA CYS A 209 -4.04 5.58 -5.61
C CYS A 209 -5.41 5.56 -4.92
N ALA A 210 -6.41 4.93 -5.53
CA ALA A 210 -7.74 4.82 -4.94
C ALA A 210 -7.72 4.08 -3.60
N ALA A 211 -6.86 3.06 -3.46
CA ALA A 211 -6.67 2.36 -2.20
C ALA A 211 -6.15 3.33 -1.12
N PHE A 212 -5.11 4.12 -1.38
CA PHE A 212 -4.59 5.10 -0.44
C PHE A 212 -5.61 6.18 -0.08
N ASP A 213 -6.38 6.64 -1.04
CA ASP A 213 -7.37 7.70 -0.81
C ASP A 213 -8.61 7.21 -0.05
N GLN A 214 -9.07 5.99 -0.34
CA GLN A 214 -10.33 5.48 0.21
C GLN A 214 -10.14 4.65 1.48
N LEU A 215 -8.95 4.05 1.65
CA LEU A 215 -8.73 3.08 2.70
C LEU A 215 -8.09 3.64 3.98
N ILE A 216 -7.60 4.86 4.03
CA ILE A 216 -7.10 5.50 5.25
C ILE A 216 -8.26 6.23 5.94
N THR A 217 -8.98 5.58 6.85
CA THR A 217 -10.13 6.15 7.58
C THR A 217 -9.99 6.01 9.09
N ILE A 218 -10.78 6.80 9.83
CA ILE A 218 -10.78 6.79 11.31
C ILE A 218 -11.17 5.41 11.86
N ASP A 219 -12.15 4.74 11.24
CA ASP A 219 -12.63 3.45 11.72
C ASP A 219 -11.54 2.38 11.60
N HIS A 220 -10.76 2.42 10.52
CA HIS A 220 -9.65 1.48 10.34
C HIS A 220 -8.44 1.80 11.20
N ALA A 221 -8.16 3.07 11.44
CA ALA A 221 -7.14 3.46 12.41
C ALA A 221 -7.49 2.94 13.81
N ARG A 222 -8.78 2.92 14.17
CA ARG A 222 -9.25 2.34 15.43
C ARG A 222 -9.02 0.83 15.51
N ASP A 223 -9.32 0.11 14.44
CA ASP A 223 -9.23 -1.35 14.38
C ASP A 223 -7.88 -1.86 13.85
N ALA A 224 -6.91 -0.96 13.66
CA ALA A 224 -5.64 -1.21 12.96
C ALA A 224 -4.88 -2.44 13.48
N GLU A 225 -4.80 -2.64 14.80
CA GLU A 225 -4.08 -3.78 15.37
C GLU A 225 -4.72 -5.13 15.01
N LYS A 226 -6.05 -5.20 15.09
CA LYS A 226 -6.80 -6.42 14.73
C LYS A 226 -6.62 -6.73 13.25
N LEU A 227 -6.69 -5.72 12.43
CA LEU A 227 -6.56 -5.83 11.00
C LEU A 227 -5.14 -6.22 10.59
N PHE A 228 -4.13 -5.62 11.22
CA PHE A 228 -2.73 -6.02 11.03
C PHE A 228 -2.53 -7.51 11.32
N LYS A 229 -2.98 -7.99 12.48
CA LYS A 229 -2.87 -9.40 12.86
C LYS A 229 -3.56 -10.35 11.87
N THR A 230 -4.65 -9.92 11.26
CA THR A 230 -5.36 -10.72 10.25
C THR A 230 -4.60 -10.74 8.93
N ILE A 231 -4.12 -9.58 8.48
CA ILE A 231 -3.52 -9.40 7.16
C ILE A 231 -2.11 -9.96 7.07
N ILE A 232 -1.30 -9.79 8.12
CA ILE A 232 0.10 -10.24 8.11
C ILE A 232 0.24 -11.76 7.87
N ASN A 233 -0.80 -12.53 8.19
CA ASN A 233 -0.83 -13.97 7.93
C ASN A 233 -1.19 -14.33 6.46
N GLU A 234 -1.67 -13.38 5.68
CA GLU A 234 -2.11 -13.56 4.29
C GLU A 234 -1.07 -13.06 3.28
N VAL A 235 0.06 -12.55 3.78
CA VAL A 235 1.09 -11.91 2.97
C VAL A 235 2.49 -12.40 3.35
N ASP A 236 3.42 -12.34 2.41
CA ASP A 236 4.85 -12.48 2.66
C ASP A 236 5.45 -11.08 2.80
N SER A 237 6.05 -10.79 3.98
CA SER A 237 6.53 -9.46 4.32
C SER A 237 7.65 -9.51 5.36
N ASP A 238 8.56 -8.54 5.30
CA ASP A 238 9.57 -8.27 6.34
C ASP A 238 9.08 -7.28 7.41
N ILE A 239 7.78 -6.97 7.43
CA ILE A 239 7.15 -6.07 8.39
C ILE A 239 6.81 -6.81 9.68
N SER A 240 7.18 -6.23 10.83
CA SER A 240 6.97 -6.82 12.16
C SER A 240 5.86 -6.11 12.96
N MET A 241 5.40 -6.76 14.05
CA MET A 241 4.50 -6.13 15.01
C MET A 241 5.12 -4.88 15.66
N LEU A 242 6.44 -4.86 15.84
CA LEU A 242 7.14 -3.69 16.36
C LEU A 242 7.03 -2.50 15.39
N ASP A 243 7.23 -2.77 14.10
CA ASP A 243 7.02 -1.76 13.06
C ASP A 243 5.59 -1.19 13.14
N PHE A 244 4.58 -2.05 13.27
CA PHE A 244 3.19 -1.63 13.43
C PHE A 244 2.99 -0.75 14.67
N THR A 245 3.45 -1.19 15.83
CA THR A 245 3.25 -0.47 17.10
C THR A 245 3.85 0.92 17.07
N ASN A 246 5.03 1.06 16.47
CA ASN A 246 5.74 2.32 16.35
C ASN A 246 5.02 3.35 15.44
N HIS A 247 4.18 2.89 14.50
CA HIS A 247 3.56 3.75 13.48
C HIS A 247 2.07 4.00 13.68
N ARG A 248 1.47 3.41 14.70
CA ARG A 248 0.04 3.54 14.98
C ARG A 248 -0.42 4.99 15.07
N VAL A 249 0.39 5.85 15.70
CA VAL A 249 0.08 7.29 15.85
C VAL A 249 0.05 7.99 14.49
N ALA A 250 1.04 7.74 13.62
CA ALA A 250 1.06 8.32 12.28
C ALA A 250 -0.17 7.93 11.48
N LEU A 251 -0.62 6.69 11.63
CA LEU A 251 -1.84 6.20 11.03
C LEU A 251 -3.09 6.96 11.48
N GLU A 252 -3.23 7.20 12.78
CA GLU A 252 -4.36 7.95 13.33
C GLU A 252 -4.35 9.40 12.82
N VAL A 253 -3.19 10.03 12.74
CA VAL A 253 -3.04 11.38 12.18
C VAL A 253 -3.47 11.42 10.72
N LEU A 254 -2.94 10.52 9.89
CA LEU A 254 -3.33 10.42 8.48
C LEU A 254 -4.82 10.15 8.28
N ALA A 255 -5.42 9.33 9.14
CA ALA A 255 -6.85 9.04 9.08
C ALA A 255 -7.72 10.25 9.43
N ARG A 256 -7.29 11.08 10.40
CA ARG A 256 -8.04 12.24 10.89
C ARG A 256 -7.85 13.49 10.03
N SER A 257 -6.65 13.69 9.46
CA SER A 257 -6.33 14.91 8.72
C SER A 257 -7.15 15.08 7.45
N GLY A 258 -7.51 13.98 6.79
CA GLY A 258 -8.26 14.03 5.53
C GLY A 258 -7.53 14.70 4.34
N GLN A 259 -6.29 15.16 4.54
CA GLN A 259 -5.53 15.99 3.58
C GLN A 259 -4.56 15.18 2.69
N ARG A 260 -4.77 13.90 2.59
CA ARG A 260 -3.88 13.01 1.84
C ARG A 260 -3.88 13.26 0.35
N LYS A 261 -2.73 13.03 -0.27
CA LYS A 261 -2.56 13.07 -1.72
C LYS A 261 -1.86 11.80 -2.18
N ALA A 262 -2.54 10.95 -2.91
CA ALA A 262 -1.90 9.86 -3.64
C ALA A 262 -1.70 10.26 -5.10
N SER A 263 -0.49 10.09 -5.58
CA SER A 263 -0.12 10.33 -6.97
C SER A 263 0.55 9.10 -7.55
N ALA A 264 0.25 8.80 -8.81
CA ALA A 264 0.87 7.68 -9.49
C ALA A 264 1.74 8.16 -10.64
N ARG A 265 2.91 7.56 -10.75
CA ARG A 265 3.80 7.68 -11.89
C ARG A 265 4.05 6.29 -12.45
N VAL A 266 3.86 6.13 -13.74
CA VAL A 266 4.37 4.94 -14.43
C VAL A 266 5.78 5.28 -14.84
N ALA A 267 6.75 4.79 -14.08
CA ALA A 267 8.14 5.10 -14.31
C ALA A 267 8.80 4.07 -15.23
N SER A 268 9.55 4.55 -16.21
CA SER A 268 10.67 3.77 -16.75
C SER A 268 11.85 3.84 -15.77
N ALA A 269 12.66 2.78 -15.70
CA ALA A 269 13.87 2.76 -14.86
C ALA A 269 14.76 4.02 -15.01
N ALA A 270 14.77 4.64 -16.17
CA ALA A 270 15.53 5.85 -16.45
C ALA A 270 14.94 7.14 -15.84
N ALA A 271 13.66 7.15 -15.48
CA ALA A 271 13.03 8.32 -14.87
C ALA A 271 13.24 8.36 -13.36
N LEU A 272 13.31 7.18 -12.72
CA LEU A 272 13.54 7.03 -11.27
C LEU A 272 14.98 7.35 -10.86
N ALA A 273 15.95 7.12 -11.73
CA ALA A 273 17.36 7.40 -11.47
C ALA A 273 17.72 8.91 -11.47
N ARG A 274 16.77 9.81 -11.73
CA ARG A 274 16.97 11.26 -11.86
C ARG A 274 16.32 12.10 -10.75
N GLU A 275 15.57 11.49 -9.84
CA GLU A 275 14.97 12.10 -8.66
C GLU A 275 15.70 11.72 -7.35
#